data_0a35e15d454f68be907a47ac565f56d3
#
_entry.id   0a35e15d454f68be907a47ac565f56d3
#
_cell.length_a   1.000
_cell.length_b   1.000
_cell.length_c   1.000
_cell.angle_alpha   90.00
_cell.angle_beta   90.00
_cell.angle_gamma   90.00
#
_symmetry.space_group_name_H-M   'P 1'
#
loop_
_entity.id
_entity.type
_entity.pdbx_description
1 polymer ?
#
loop_
_entity_poly.entity_id
_entity_poly.type
_entity_poly.pdbx_seq_one_letter_code
_entity_poly.pdbx_strand_id
1 'polypeptide(L)'
;MYRPLADDIRPTTLDDVVGQKHILGPNGMLRRIVASGEIPNMVFYGPSGTGKTTVASIIAASTNRTLRRLNATTASISDIRNIIAELDTMLTPGGVLLYLDEIQYFNKKQQQSLLEFMEDGRITVIASTTENPYFYVYNAVLSRSTVFEFKQVPAAEVEKAVLRAVSILCARENVTADIEPGTAGYIASVCGGDVRKALNTVELLFSAAPRDGAAVQLLRADAENITQRSAMHYDRAGDDHFDVVSALMKSLRGSDPDAALHYLARLLEAGDLIGACRRILCSASEDIGLAYPQAAMIVKSCVDSALQLGLPEARLPLAEAVLLLATAPKSNSVVMSIDAAIADVRAGKAGPIPRELQNVHADGTGFEREQGYKYPHSYPGHWVQQQYLPDDLKGKHYYEYGDNKTEQVARAYWQRIKGE
;
A
#
# COMPACT_ATOMS: atom_id res chain seq x y z
N MET A 1 -11.59 -12.19 -31.84
CA MET A 1 -11.58 -11.18 -30.76
C MET A 1 -10.11 -10.98 -30.36
N TYR A 2 -9.58 -9.75 -30.42
CA TYR A 2 -8.19 -9.46 -30.06
C TYR A 2 -7.97 -9.73 -28.57
N ARG A 3 -6.92 -10.47 -28.22
CA ARG A 3 -6.54 -10.79 -26.85
C ARG A 3 -5.10 -10.28 -26.65
N PRO A 4 -4.83 -9.42 -25.64
CA PRO A 4 -3.48 -8.93 -25.39
C PRO A 4 -2.48 -10.06 -25.18
N LEU A 5 -1.26 -9.91 -25.68
CA LEU A 5 -0.21 -10.90 -25.59
C LEU A 5 0.05 -11.34 -24.14
N ALA A 6 0.09 -10.41 -23.20
CA ALA A 6 0.31 -10.68 -21.78
C ALA A 6 -0.73 -11.65 -21.15
N ASP A 7 -1.95 -11.68 -21.68
CA ASP A 7 -2.99 -12.63 -21.24
C ASP A 7 -2.92 -13.96 -22.01
N ASP A 8 -2.45 -13.92 -23.22
CA ASP A 8 -2.45 -15.07 -24.13
C ASP A 8 -1.25 -16.01 -23.86
N ILE A 9 -0.07 -15.45 -23.55
CA ILE A 9 1.14 -16.21 -23.21
C ILE A 9 1.34 -16.41 -21.71
N ARG A 10 0.26 -16.25 -20.93
CA ARG A 10 0.30 -16.37 -19.47
C ARG A 10 0.87 -17.73 -19.07
N PRO A 11 1.82 -17.78 -18.11
CA PRO A 11 2.34 -19.03 -17.57
C PRO A 11 1.23 -20.00 -17.11
N THR A 12 1.40 -21.28 -17.41
CA THR A 12 0.49 -22.36 -17.03
C THR A 12 1.05 -23.23 -15.90
N THR A 13 2.35 -23.14 -15.62
CA THR A 13 3.04 -23.81 -14.52
C THR A 13 3.75 -22.84 -13.62
N LEU A 14 4.00 -23.22 -12.35
CA LEU A 14 4.75 -22.37 -11.41
C LEU A 14 6.20 -22.16 -11.86
N ASP A 15 6.78 -23.07 -12.63
CA ASP A 15 8.15 -22.98 -13.12
C ASP A 15 8.31 -21.94 -14.23
N ASP A 16 7.23 -21.65 -14.95
CA ASP A 16 7.19 -20.63 -15.99
C ASP A 16 7.00 -19.21 -15.43
N VAL A 17 6.65 -19.07 -14.15
CA VAL A 17 6.47 -17.76 -13.51
C VAL A 17 7.83 -17.14 -13.24
N VAL A 18 8.09 -16.00 -13.85
CA VAL A 18 9.35 -15.27 -13.65
C VAL A 18 9.38 -14.55 -12.30
N GLY A 19 10.52 -14.56 -11.66
CA GLY A 19 10.69 -13.96 -10.33
C GLY A 19 10.11 -14.80 -9.20
N GLN A 20 9.75 -14.15 -8.10
CA GLN A 20 9.08 -14.71 -6.90
C GLN A 20 9.77 -15.95 -6.30
N LYS A 21 11.10 -16.08 -6.42
CA LYS A 21 11.85 -17.28 -5.98
C LYS A 21 11.72 -17.56 -4.48
N HIS A 22 11.45 -16.54 -3.66
CA HIS A 22 11.27 -16.68 -2.21
C HIS A 22 9.98 -17.42 -1.83
N ILE A 23 8.93 -17.39 -2.67
CA ILE A 23 7.67 -18.11 -2.44
C ILE A 23 7.43 -19.26 -3.42
N LEU A 24 7.96 -19.16 -4.65
CA LEU A 24 7.75 -20.14 -5.73
C LEU A 24 8.99 -21.00 -6.04
N GLY A 25 10.16 -20.69 -5.48
CA GLY A 25 11.38 -21.50 -5.65
C GLY A 25 11.21 -22.92 -5.10
N PRO A 26 12.19 -23.82 -5.29
CA PRO A 26 12.08 -25.23 -4.89
C PRO A 26 11.69 -25.44 -3.43
N ASN A 27 12.15 -24.56 -2.53
CA ASN A 27 11.85 -24.58 -1.10
C ASN A 27 10.77 -23.55 -0.70
N GLY A 28 10.14 -22.87 -1.66
CA GLY A 28 9.14 -21.83 -1.43
C GLY A 28 7.90 -22.34 -0.71
N MET A 29 7.41 -21.57 0.26
CA MET A 29 6.24 -21.98 1.04
C MET A 29 5.00 -22.14 0.16
N LEU A 30 4.74 -21.19 -0.75
CA LEU A 30 3.58 -21.25 -1.63
C LEU A 30 3.64 -22.46 -2.58
N ARG A 31 4.84 -22.77 -3.12
CA ARG A 31 5.03 -23.98 -3.94
C ARG A 31 4.68 -25.26 -3.17
N ARG A 32 5.11 -25.37 -1.91
CA ARG A 32 4.82 -26.54 -1.06
C ARG A 32 3.33 -26.66 -0.75
N ILE A 33 2.65 -25.56 -0.49
CA ILE A 33 1.18 -25.54 -0.30
C ILE A 33 0.47 -26.01 -1.57
N VAL A 34 0.87 -25.52 -2.74
CA VAL A 34 0.27 -25.97 -4.01
C VAL A 34 0.52 -27.45 -4.26
N ALA A 35 1.71 -27.94 -3.94
CA ALA A 35 2.07 -29.36 -4.10
C ALA A 35 1.32 -30.28 -3.13
N SER A 36 0.88 -29.81 -1.95
CA SER A 36 0.06 -30.61 -1.02
C SER A 36 -1.38 -30.81 -1.51
N GLY A 37 -1.86 -29.97 -2.43
CA GLY A 37 -3.25 -29.97 -2.90
C GLY A 37 -4.26 -29.32 -1.94
N GLU A 38 -3.86 -29.05 -0.69
CA GLU A 38 -4.69 -28.38 0.31
C GLU A 38 -4.44 -26.87 0.26
N ILE A 39 -5.34 -26.15 -0.38
CA ILE A 39 -5.19 -24.72 -0.60
C ILE A 39 -5.98 -23.93 0.46
N PRO A 40 -5.32 -23.24 1.39
CA PRO A 40 -5.98 -22.35 2.35
C PRO A 40 -6.43 -21.06 1.68
N ASN A 41 -7.22 -20.27 2.40
CA ASN A 41 -7.45 -18.89 1.99
C ASN A 41 -6.15 -18.09 2.03
N MET A 42 -5.92 -17.21 1.04
CA MET A 42 -4.68 -16.46 0.88
C MET A 42 -4.92 -15.00 0.54
N VAL A 43 -3.97 -14.17 0.92
CA VAL A 43 -3.89 -12.78 0.47
C VAL A 43 -2.54 -12.57 -0.22
N PHE A 44 -2.56 -12.20 -1.49
CA PHE A 44 -1.40 -11.86 -2.29
C PHE A 44 -1.26 -10.34 -2.35
N TYR A 45 -0.15 -9.80 -1.86
CA TYR A 45 0.07 -8.36 -1.93
C TYR A 45 1.41 -8.03 -2.61
N GLY A 46 1.51 -6.85 -3.19
CA GLY A 46 2.70 -6.36 -3.86
C GLY A 46 2.39 -5.66 -5.18
N PRO A 47 3.42 -5.13 -5.88
CA PRO A 47 3.26 -4.31 -7.08
C PRO A 47 2.45 -4.97 -8.19
N SER A 48 1.90 -4.16 -9.11
CA SER A 48 1.22 -4.64 -10.31
C SER A 48 2.18 -5.44 -11.21
N GLY A 49 1.62 -6.32 -12.06
CA GLY A 49 2.42 -7.07 -13.03
C GLY A 49 3.38 -8.11 -12.47
N THR A 50 3.39 -8.36 -11.14
CA THR A 50 4.31 -9.32 -10.47
C THR A 50 3.85 -10.77 -10.50
N GLY A 51 2.70 -11.06 -11.13
CA GLY A 51 2.21 -12.44 -11.35
C GLY A 51 1.14 -12.94 -10.37
N LYS A 52 0.57 -12.11 -9.47
CA LYS A 52 -0.47 -12.49 -8.49
C LYS A 52 -1.63 -13.26 -9.15
N THR A 53 -2.26 -12.66 -10.17
CA THR A 53 -3.40 -13.28 -10.90
C THR A 53 -2.98 -14.55 -11.65
N THR A 54 -1.76 -14.60 -12.18
CA THR A 54 -1.21 -15.75 -12.88
C THR A 54 -1.06 -16.94 -11.93
N VAL A 55 -0.44 -16.72 -10.77
CA VAL A 55 -0.25 -17.75 -9.75
C VAL A 55 -1.60 -18.27 -9.23
N ALA A 56 -2.57 -17.39 -8.98
CA ALA A 56 -3.92 -17.83 -8.59
C ALA A 56 -4.58 -18.72 -9.65
N SER A 57 -4.37 -18.42 -10.95
CA SER A 57 -4.89 -19.23 -12.05
C SER A 57 -4.23 -20.61 -12.11
N ILE A 58 -2.91 -20.68 -11.89
CA ILE A 58 -2.16 -21.94 -11.84
C ILE A 58 -2.63 -22.81 -10.66
N ILE A 59 -2.83 -22.18 -9.49
CA ILE A 59 -3.37 -22.87 -8.30
C ILE A 59 -4.74 -23.48 -8.60
N ALA A 60 -5.64 -22.73 -9.20
CA ALA A 60 -6.95 -23.24 -9.55
C ALA A 60 -6.89 -24.43 -10.50
N ALA A 61 -6.04 -24.33 -11.54
CA ALA A 61 -5.86 -25.40 -12.51
C ALA A 61 -5.23 -26.67 -11.88
N SER A 62 -4.24 -26.49 -11.00
CA SER A 62 -3.54 -27.62 -10.34
C SER A 62 -4.40 -28.35 -9.31
N THR A 63 -5.44 -27.70 -8.78
CA THR A 63 -6.33 -28.26 -7.76
C THR A 63 -7.70 -28.68 -8.30
N ASN A 64 -7.87 -28.69 -9.60
CA ASN A 64 -9.14 -29.02 -10.29
C ASN A 64 -10.34 -28.21 -9.76
N ARG A 65 -10.09 -26.95 -9.30
CA ARG A 65 -11.13 -26.04 -8.81
C ARG A 65 -11.59 -25.11 -9.91
N THR A 66 -12.86 -24.77 -9.92
CA THR A 66 -13.41 -23.79 -10.85
C THR A 66 -12.96 -22.39 -10.41
N LEU A 67 -12.17 -21.70 -11.25
CA LEU A 67 -11.74 -20.33 -10.99
C LEU A 67 -12.86 -19.33 -11.30
N ARG A 68 -13.28 -18.60 -10.29
CA ARG A 68 -14.13 -17.40 -10.44
C ARG A 68 -13.32 -16.16 -10.13
N ARG A 69 -13.41 -15.14 -10.97
CA ARG A 69 -12.68 -13.87 -10.80
C ARG A 69 -13.63 -12.72 -10.61
N LEU A 70 -13.41 -11.97 -9.56
CA LEU A 70 -14.09 -10.70 -9.29
C LEU A 70 -13.03 -9.59 -9.12
N ASN A 71 -13.39 -8.41 -9.59
CA ASN A 71 -12.61 -7.21 -9.30
C ASN A 71 -13.39 -6.35 -8.31
N ALA A 72 -12.82 -6.06 -7.15
CA ALA A 72 -13.48 -5.32 -6.08
C ALA A 72 -13.82 -3.86 -6.46
N THR A 73 -13.22 -3.33 -7.54
CA THR A 73 -13.60 -1.99 -8.06
C THR A 73 -14.98 -1.97 -8.71
N THR A 74 -15.45 -3.10 -9.24
CA THR A 74 -16.71 -3.21 -9.98
C THR A 74 -17.68 -4.21 -9.39
N ALA A 75 -17.20 -5.15 -8.60
CA ALA A 75 -18.01 -6.22 -8.02
C ALA A 75 -18.84 -5.75 -6.83
N SER A 76 -20.00 -6.39 -6.67
CA SER A 76 -20.93 -6.20 -5.57
C SER A 76 -21.05 -7.46 -4.69
N ILE A 77 -21.69 -7.35 -3.53
CA ILE A 77 -22.03 -8.51 -2.67
C ILE A 77 -22.95 -9.50 -3.41
N SER A 78 -23.83 -9.01 -4.31
CA SER A 78 -24.68 -9.88 -5.10
C SER A 78 -23.90 -10.79 -6.05
N ASP A 79 -22.79 -10.31 -6.61
CA ASP A 79 -21.96 -11.15 -7.49
C ASP A 79 -21.31 -12.30 -6.73
N ILE A 80 -20.90 -12.06 -5.49
CA ILE A 80 -20.38 -13.11 -4.60
C ILE A 80 -21.48 -14.14 -4.29
N ARG A 81 -22.70 -13.66 -3.96
CA ARG A 81 -23.85 -14.55 -3.69
C ARG A 81 -24.24 -15.39 -4.91
N ASN A 82 -24.16 -14.83 -6.11
CA ASN A 82 -24.42 -15.58 -7.34
C ASN A 82 -23.42 -16.72 -7.54
N ILE A 83 -22.11 -16.44 -7.30
CA ILE A 83 -21.08 -17.48 -7.34
C ILE A 83 -21.37 -18.59 -6.33
N ILE A 84 -21.86 -18.25 -5.15
CA ILE A 84 -22.20 -19.19 -4.11
C ILE A 84 -23.41 -20.04 -4.49
N ALA A 85 -24.44 -19.44 -5.07
CA ALA A 85 -25.61 -20.16 -5.56
C ALA A 85 -25.26 -21.20 -6.65
N GLU A 86 -24.17 -20.99 -7.39
CA GLU A 86 -23.65 -21.95 -8.37
C GLU A 86 -22.94 -23.16 -7.72
N LEU A 87 -22.52 -23.06 -6.45
CA LEU A 87 -21.77 -24.14 -5.77
C LEU A 87 -22.58 -25.41 -5.54
N ASP A 88 -23.88 -25.27 -5.33
CA ASP A 88 -24.79 -26.39 -5.09
C ASP A 88 -25.21 -27.10 -6.40
N THR A 89 -24.63 -26.69 -7.53
CA THR A 89 -24.90 -27.30 -8.83
C THR A 89 -23.83 -28.35 -9.19
N MET A 90 -24.21 -29.34 -10.00
CA MET A 90 -23.28 -30.37 -10.53
C MET A 90 -22.11 -29.82 -11.39
N LEU A 91 -22.05 -28.49 -11.59
CA LEU A 91 -21.08 -27.84 -12.46
C LEU A 91 -19.72 -27.54 -11.77
N THR A 92 -19.60 -27.77 -10.46
CA THR A 92 -18.37 -27.48 -9.71
C THR A 92 -17.91 -28.64 -8.80
N PRO A 93 -17.63 -29.84 -9.34
CA PRO A 93 -17.31 -31.01 -8.53
C PRO A 93 -16.03 -30.88 -7.68
N GLY A 94 -15.12 -29.98 -8.03
CA GLY A 94 -13.88 -29.70 -7.29
C GLY A 94 -13.96 -28.51 -6.34
N GLY A 95 -15.14 -27.88 -6.21
CA GLY A 95 -15.29 -26.62 -5.48
C GLY A 95 -14.85 -25.39 -6.27
N VAL A 96 -15.00 -24.18 -5.68
CA VAL A 96 -14.67 -22.92 -6.31
C VAL A 96 -13.46 -22.29 -5.64
N LEU A 97 -12.54 -21.77 -6.46
CA LEU A 97 -11.51 -20.83 -6.06
C LEU A 97 -11.94 -19.43 -6.51
N LEU A 98 -12.27 -18.59 -5.55
CA LEU A 98 -12.60 -17.19 -5.80
C LEU A 98 -11.33 -16.34 -5.77
N TYR A 99 -10.94 -15.81 -6.93
CA TYR A 99 -9.90 -14.78 -7.01
C TYR A 99 -10.54 -13.40 -6.95
N LEU A 100 -10.28 -12.67 -5.86
CA LEU A 100 -10.77 -11.32 -5.65
C LEU A 100 -9.64 -10.31 -5.85
N ASP A 101 -9.66 -9.60 -6.98
CA ASP A 101 -8.65 -8.60 -7.31
C ASP A 101 -8.95 -7.26 -6.64
N GLU A 102 -7.90 -6.59 -6.17
CA GLU A 102 -7.94 -5.25 -5.53
C GLU A 102 -8.90 -5.16 -4.33
N ILE A 103 -8.80 -6.12 -3.40
CA ILE A 103 -9.69 -6.24 -2.21
C ILE A 103 -9.82 -4.96 -1.40
N GLN A 104 -8.84 -4.04 -1.41
CA GLN A 104 -8.88 -2.78 -0.69
C GLN A 104 -10.03 -1.85 -1.12
N TYR A 105 -10.61 -2.07 -2.30
CA TYR A 105 -11.79 -1.33 -2.76
C TYR A 105 -13.11 -1.84 -2.17
N PHE A 106 -13.11 -3.03 -1.58
CA PHE A 106 -14.25 -3.49 -0.79
C PHE A 106 -14.27 -2.78 0.57
N ASN A 107 -15.42 -2.20 0.91
CA ASN A 107 -15.60 -1.65 2.25
C ASN A 107 -15.65 -2.78 3.31
N LYS A 108 -15.55 -2.40 4.60
CA LYS A 108 -15.52 -3.33 5.71
C LYS A 108 -16.69 -4.33 5.72
N LYS A 109 -17.92 -3.87 5.38
CA LYS A 109 -19.12 -4.69 5.33
C LYS A 109 -19.05 -5.73 4.21
N GLN A 110 -18.50 -5.36 3.05
CA GLN A 110 -18.30 -6.27 1.93
C GLN A 110 -17.23 -7.32 2.25
N GLN A 111 -16.11 -6.91 2.86
CA GLN A 111 -15.09 -7.86 3.30
C GLN A 111 -15.62 -8.80 4.39
N GLN A 112 -16.46 -8.29 5.28
CA GLN A 112 -17.08 -9.08 6.34
C GLN A 112 -18.02 -10.17 5.80
N SER A 113 -18.71 -9.91 4.68
CA SER A 113 -19.56 -10.91 4.04
C SER A 113 -18.81 -12.07 3.40
N LEU A 114 -17.49 -11.96 3.20
CA LEU A 114 -16.67 -13.08 2.74
C LEU A 114 -16.41 -14.12 3.84
N LEU A 115 -16.45 -13.71 5.11
CA LEU A 115 -16.04 -14.57 6.24
C LEU A 115 -16.89 -15.85 6.33
N GLU A 116 -18.19 -15.75 6.16
CA GLU A 116 -19.11 -16.87 6.21
C GLU A 116 -18.67 -17.99 5.23
N PHE A 117 -18.26 -17.60 4.03
CA PHE A 117 -17.88 -18.54 2.96
C PHE A 117 -16.45 -19.06 3.08
N MET A 118 -15.59 -18.29 3.77
CA MET A 118 -14.23 -18.73 4.10
C MET A 118 -14.22 -19.75 5.24
N GLU A 119 -15.21 -19.70 6.15
CA GLU A 119 -15.29 -20.57 7.31
C GLU A 119 -15.92 -21.93 7.00
N ASP A 120 -16.92 -21.97 6.12
CA ASP A 120 -17.60 -23.23 5.77
C ASP A 120 -16.83 -24.09 4.75
N GLY A 121 -15.72 -23.58 4.20
CA GLY A 121 -14.83 -24.28 3.29
C GLY A 121 -15.39 -24.52 1.89
N ARG A 122 -16.60 -24.05 1.57
CA ARG A 122 -17.21 -24.18 0.23
C ARG A 122 -16.44 -23.40 -0.82
N ILE A 123 -15.83 -22.27 -0.43
CA ILE A 123 -15.02 -21.43 -1.31
C ILE A 123 -13.62 -21.27 -0.71
N THR A 124 -12.60 -21.43 -1.55
CA THR A 124 -11.25 -20.96 -1.22
C THR A 124 -11.07 -19.56 -1.82
N VAL A 125 -10.77 -18.58 -0.97
CA VAL A 125 -10.56 -17.20 -1.40
C VAL A 125 -9.07 -16.92 -1.56
N ILE A 126 -8.67 -16.43 -2.73
CA ILE A 126 -7.37 -15.78 -2.95
C ILE A 126 -7.65 -14.31 -3.25
N ALA A 127 -7.43 -13.44 -2.28
CA ALA A 127 -7.54 -11.99 -2.48
C ALA A 127 -6.21 -11.41 -2.94
N SER A 128 -6.23 -10.39 -3.79
CA SER A 128 -5.03 -9.64 -4.17
C SER A 128 -5.17 -8.15 -3.88
N THR A 129 -4.05 -7.50 -3.61
CA THR A 129 -3.96 -6.05 -3.41
C THR A 129 -2.58 -5.54 -3.83
N THR A 130 -2.53 -4.30 -4.29
CA THR A 130 -1.27 -3.56 -4.47
C THR A 130 -0.84 -2.81 -3.21
N GLU A 131 -1.72 -2.69 -2.23
CA GLU A 131 -1.50 -1.98 -0.98
C GLU A 131 -1.06 -2.94 0.15
N ASN A 132 -0.54 -2.39 1.25
CA ASN A 132 -0.20 -3.19 2.42
C ASN A 132 -1.47 -3.76 3.07
N PRO A 133 -1.66 -5.09 3.09
CA PRO A 133 -2.90 -5.72 3.53
C PRO A 133 -3.24 -5.44 5.00
N TYR A 134 -2.25 -5.20 5.84
CA TYR A 134 -2.46 -4.96 7.27
C TYR A 134 -3.15 -3.61 7.56
N PHE A 135 -3.21 -2.70 6.59
CA PHE A 135 -3.92 -1.42 6.72
C PHE A 135 -5.29 -1.41 6.03
N TYR A 136 -5.45 -2.20 4.97
CA TYR A 136 -6.62 -2.10 4.09
C TYR A 136 -7.53 -3.32 4.10
N VAL A 137 -7.00 -4.47 4.51
CA VAL A 137 -7.80 -5.70 4.61
C VAL A 137 -8.30 -5.87 6.04
N TYR A 138 -9.58 -6.22 6.19
CA TYR A 138 -10.20 -6.43 7.49
C TYR A 138 -9.49 -7.55 8.27
N ASN A 139 -9.14 -7.29 9.53
CA ASN A 139 -8.36 -8.20 10.36
C ASN A 139 -8.94 -9.62 10.46
N ALA A 140 -10.29 -9.75 10.44
CA ALA A 140 -10.92 -11.07 10.47
C ALA A 140 -10.70 -11.88 9.18
N VAL A 141 -10.51 -11.23 8.03
CA VAL A 141 -10.10 -11.88 6.77
C VAL A 141 -8.64 -12.28 6.84
N LEU A 142 -7.76 -11.39 7.34
CA LEU A 142 -6.34 -11.68 7.50
C LEU A 142 -6.08 -12.86 8.44
N SER A 143 -6.79 -12.93 9.58
CA SER A 143 -6.63 -14.02 10.56
C SER A 143 -7.03 -15.40 10.02
N ARG A 144 -7.79 -15.45 8.93
CA ARG A 144 -8.23 -16.67 8.24
C ARG A 144 -7.50 -16.93 6.92
N SER A 145 -6.46 -16.14 6.65
CA SER A 145 -5.74 -16.19 5.38
C SER A 145 -4.23 -16.26 5.61
N THR A 146 -3.53 -16.95 4.73
CA THR A 146 -2.07 -16.88 4.67
C THR A 146 -1.66 -15.75 3.74
N VAL A 147 -0.83 -14.84 4.22
CA VAL A 147 -0.40 -13.65 3.46
C VAL A 147 0.91 -13.94 2.74
N PHE A 148 0.96 -13.66 1.43
CA PHE A 148 2.15 -13.80 0.60
C PHE A 148 2.52 -12.47 -0.06
N GLU A 149 3.76 -12.06 0.13
CA GLU A 149 4.35 -10.91 -0.54
C GLU A 149 4.84 -11.29 -1.94
N PHE A 150 4.37 -10.56 -2.95
CA PHE A 150 4.91 -10.59 -4.30
C PHE A 150 5.84 -9.40 -4.48
N LYS A 151 7.13 -9.70 -4.60
CA LYS A 151 8.16 -8.67 -4.78
C LYS A 151 8.27 -8.24 -6.24
N GLN A 152 8.80 -7.05 -6.43
CA GLN A 152 9.16 -6.56 -7.76
C GLN A 152 10.03 -7.58 -8.48
N VAL A 153 9.77 -7.81 -9.77
CA VAL A 153 10.52 -8.79 -10.55
C VAL A 153 11.84 -8.17 -11.01
N PRO A 154 13.00 -8.77 -10.70
CA PRO A 154 14.29 -8.24 -11.15
C PRO A 154 14.37 -8.12 -12.68
N ALA A 155 15.01 -7.07 -13.20
CA ALA A 155 15.12 -6.81 -14.63
C ALA A 155 15.64 -8.02 -15.43
N ALA A 156 16.63 -8.75 -14.90
CA ALA A 156 17.15 -9.96 -15.55
C ALA A 156 16.12 -11.09 -15.69
N GLU A 157 15.13 -11.16 -14.82
CA GLU A 157 14.04 -12.15 -14.94
C GLU A 157 12.94 -11.61 -15.88
N VAL A 158 12.67 -10.29 -15.90
CA VAL A 158 11.76 -9.66 -16.88
C VAL A 158 12.31 -9.83 -18.30
N GLU A 159 13.61 -9.68 -18.51
CA GLU A 159 14.27 -9.88 -19.81
C GLU A 159 14.02 -11.29 -20.35
N LYS A 160 14.06 -12.31 -19.53
CA LYS A 160 13.70 -13.69 -19.94
C LYS A 160 12.25 -13.79 -20.43
N ALA A 161 11.33 -13.10 -19.76
CA ALA A 161 9.94 -13.06 -20.19
C ALA A 161 9.76 -12.33 -21.53
N VAL A 162 10.52 -11.24 -21.74
CA VAL A 162 10.58 -10.48 -23.01
C VAL A 162 11.07 -11.38 -24.14
N LEU A 163 12.19 -12.06 -23.98
CA LEU A 163 12.76 -12.98 -24.99
C LEU A 163 11.83 -14.14 -25.30
N ARG A 164 11.20 -14.74 -24.27
CA ARG A 164 10.19 -15.77 -24.46
C ARG A 164 8.99 -15.26 -25.26
N ALA A 165 8.52 -14.05 -25.00
CA ALA A 165 7.41 -13.43 -25.73
C ALA A 165 7.74 -13.23 -27.20
N VAL A 166 8.92 -12.73 -27.51
CA VAL A 166 9.40 -12.58 -28.90
C VAL A 166 9.44 -13.94 -29.62
N SER A 167 9.98 -14.97 -28.96
CA SER A 167 10.03 -16.33 -29.53
C SER A 167 8.62 -16.88 -29.85
N ILE A 168 7.64 -16.62 -28.99
CA ILE A 168 6.25 -17.05 -29.20
C ILE A 168 5.62 -16.28 -30.38
N LEU A 169 5.85 -14.95 -30.47
CA LEU A 169 5.36 -14.15 -31.59
C LEU A 169 5.97 -14.59 -32.91
N CYS A 170 7.27 -14.85 -32.94
CA CYS A 170 7.95 -15.40 -34.14
C CYS A 170 7.35 -16.73 -34.57
N ALA A 171 7.10 -17.64 -33.66
CA ALA A 171 6.49 -18.92 -33.99
C ALA A 171 5.06 -18.80 -34.53
N ARG A 172 4.27 -17.83 -34.02
CA ARG A 172 2.88 -17.61 -34.45
C ARG A 172 2.80 -17.02 -35.84
N GLU A 173 3.67 -16.08 -36.15
CA GLU A 173 3.67 -15.41 -37.45
C GLU A 173 4.57 -16.10 -38.51
N ASN A 174 5.26 -17.18 -38.09
CA ASN A 174 6.24 -17.89 -38.93
C ASN A 174 7.34 -16.95 -39.47
N VAL A 175 7.88 -16.11 -38.59
CA VAL A 175 8.94 -15.14 -38.90
C VAL A 175 10.13 -15.34 -37.96
N THR A 176 11.24 -14.69 -38.25
CA THR A 176 12.39 -14.57 -37.34
C THR A 176 12.48 -13.17 -36.80
N ALA A 177 13.03 -13.00 -35.60
CA ALA A 177 13.30 -11.68 -35.04
C ALA A 177 14.81 -11.42 -35.00
N ASP A 178 15.20 -10.28 -35.51
CA ASP A 178 16.52 -9.69 -35.31
C ASP A 178 16.41 -8.64 -34.18
N ILE A 179 16.93 -8.99 -33.00
CA ILE A 179 16.84 -8.13 -31.85
C ILE A 179 18.17 -7.39 -31.67
N GLU A 180 18.14 -6.07 -31.78
CA GLU A 180 19.33 -5.25 -31.56
C GLU A 180 19.85 -5.50 -30.13
N PRO A 181 21.19 -5.71 -29.96
CA PRO A 181 21.78 -5.99 -28.64
C PRO A 181 21.40 -4.96 -27.57
N GLY A 182 20.93 -5.44 -26.41
CA GLY A 182 20.52 -4.60 -25.28
C GLY A 182 19.06 -4.12 -25.32
N THR A 183 18.30 -4.32 -26.42
CA THR A 183 16.89 -3.91 -26.51
C THR A 183 16.01 -4.64 -25.47
N ALA A 184 16.15 -5.95 -25.31
CA ALA A 184 15.37 -6.73 -24.35
C ALA A 184 15.69 -6.30 -22.90
N GLY A 185 16.97 -6.11 -22.57
CA GLY A 185 17.42 -5.61 -21.27
C GLY A 185 16.92 -4.18 -20.98
N TYR A 186 16.89 -3.31 -21.99
CA TYR A 186 16.33 -1.97 -21.87
C TYR A 186 14.83 -2.01 -21.53
N ILE A 187 14.02 -2.77 -22.31
CA ILE A 187 12.59 -2.94 -22.03
C ILE A 187 12.38 -3.44 -20.59
N ALA A 188 13.15 -4.44 -20.16
CA ALA A 188 13.08 -5.02 -18.82
C ALA A 188 13.39 -3.98 -17.73
N SER A 189 14.40 -3.13 -17.95
CA SER A 189 14.79 -2.10 -16.97
C SER A 189 13.76 -0.98 -16.83
N VAL A 190 13.22 -0.48 -17.96
CA VAL A 190 12.26 0.64 -17.97
C VAL A 190 10.86 0.22 -17.47
N CYS A 191 10.52 -1.06 -17.55
CA CYS A 191 9.25 -1.56 -17.04
C CYS A 191 9.21 -1.73 -15.51
N GLY A 192 10.32 -1.50 -14.80
CA GLY A 192 10.33 -1.44 -13.34
C GLY A 192 9.79 -2.71 -12.66
N GLY A 193 10.04 -3.90 -13.22
CA GLY A 193 9.57 -5.17 -12.66
C GLY A 193 8.11 -5.53 -12.97
N ASP A 194 7.36 -4.69 -13.69
CA ASP A 194 6.02 -5.02 -14.21
C ASP A 194 6.14 -5.85 -15.50
N VAL A 195 5.98 -7.18 -15.38
CA VAL A 195 6.07 -8.11 -16.51
C VAL A 195 4.95 -7.87 -17.52
N ARG A 196 3.75 -7.48 -17.11
CA ARG A 196 2.64 -7.18 -18.01
C ARG A 196 2.96 -6.00 -18.90
N LYS A 197 3.51 -4.92 -18.31
CA LYS A 197 3.97 -3.75 -19.07
C LYS A 197 5.05 -4.10 -20.06
N ALA A 198 6.02 -4.93 -19.67
CA ALA A 198 7.08 -5.39 -20.56
C ALA A 198 6.53 -6.20 -21.76
N LEU A 199 5.59 -7.12 -21.53
CA LEU A 199 4.97 -7.91 -22.59
C LEU A 199 4.12 -7.07 -23.53
N ASN A 200 3.38 -6.09 -23.03
CA ASN A 200 2.62 -5.15 -23.86
C ASN A 200 3.56 -4.27 -24.73
N THR A 201 4.69 -3.85 -24.17
CA THR A 201 5.72 -3.11 -24.92
C THR A 201 6.29 -3.98 -26.05
N VAL A 202 6.59 -5.25 -25.77
CA VAL A 202 7.06 -6.21 -26.79
C VAL A 202 6.02 -6.41 -27.89
N GLU A 203 4.75 -6.59 -27.55
CA GLU A 203 3.67 -6.76 -28.51
C GLU A 203 3.57 -5.56 -29.46
N LEU A 204 3.61 -4.35 -28.90
CA LEU A 204 3.55 -3.12 -29.68
C LEU A 204 4.80 -2.94 -30.56
N LEU A 205 5.99 -3.18 -29.99
CA LEU A 205 7.25 -3.11 -30.72
C LEU A 205 7.27 -4.09 -31.88
N PHE A 206 6.88 -5.34 -31.65
CA PHE A 206 6.83 -6.39 -32.71
C PHE A 206 5.83 -6.07 -33.81
N SER A 207 4.68 -5.51 -33.45
CA SER A 207 3.64 -5.12 -34.40
C SER A 207 4.03 -3.92 -35.25
N ALA A 208 4.81 -2.98 -34.70
CA ALA A 208 5.24 -1.76 -35.39
C ALA A 208 6.60 -1.89 -36.09
N ALA A 209 7.32 -2.98 -35.83
CA ALA A 209 8.69 -3.16 -36.31
C ALA A 209 8.79 -3.28 -37.85
N PRO A 210 9.85 -2.72 -38.47
CA PRO A 210 10.14 -2.94 -39.89
C PRO A 210 10.36 -4.43 -40.17
N ARG A 211 9.93 -4.85 -41.37
CA ARG A 211 10.09 -6.24 -41.81
C ARG A 211 10.98 -6.28 -43.06
N ASP A 212 11.99 -7.13 -43.01
CA ASP A 212 12.84 -7.46 -44.16
C ASP A 212 12.61 -8.94 -44.52
N GLY A 213 11.75 -9.16 -45.51
CA GLY A 213 11.26 -10.51 -45.80
C GLY A 213 10.54 -11.16 -44.65
N ALA A 214 11.07 -12.27 -44.13
CA ALA A 214 10.54 -12.97 -42.95
C ALA A 214 11.17 -12.51 -41.64
N ALA A 215 12.08 -11.55 -41.66
CA ALA A 215 12.76 -11.04 -40.47
C ALA A 215 12.08 -9.77 -39.96
N VAL A 216 11.80 -9.73 -38.63
CA VAL A 216 11.26 -8.56 -37.89
C VAL A 216 12.42 -7.91 -37.15
N GLN A 217 12.69 -6.63 -37.38
CA GLN A 217 13.79 -5.91 -36.76
C GLN A 217 13.34 -5.19 -35.52
N LEU A 218 13.76 -5.65 -34.33
CA LEU A 218 13.42 -5.04 -33.06
C LEU A 218 14.52 -4.07 -32.61
N LEU A 219 14.36 -2.80 -32.99
CA LEU A 219 15.35 -1.75 -32.75
C LEU A 219 15.18 -1.12 -31.36
N ARG A 220 16.29 -0.76 -30.75
CA ARG A 220 16.31 -0.09 -29.47
C ARG A 220 15.65 1.29 -29.51
N ALA A 221 15.90 2.06 -30.57
CA ALA A 221 15.29 3.39 -30.74
C ALA A 221 13.75 3.33 -30.79
N ASP A 222 13.16 2.29 -31.40
CA ASP A 222 11.71 2.10 -31.40
C ASP A 222 11.19 1.70 -30.02
N ALA A 223 11.92 0.85 -29.29
CA ALA A 223 11.61 0.52 -27.91
C ALA A 223 11.65 1.76 -27.00
N GLU A 224 12.63 2.64 -27.19
CA GLU A 224 12.73 3.91 -26.47
C GLU A 224 11.56 4.84 -26.79
N ASN A 225 11.17 5.00 -28.04
CA ASN A 225 10.02 5.80 -28.43
C ASN A 225 8.69 5.29 -27.85
N ILE A 226 8.50 3.97 -27.81
CA ILE A 226 7.30 3.34 -27.25
C ILE A 226 7.29 3.52 -25.71
N THR A 227 8.42 3.33 -25.07
CA THR A 227 8.53 3.40 -23.61
C THR A 227 8.58 4.83 -23.11
N GLN A 228 9.15 5.81 -23.85
CA GLN A 228 9.13 7.22 -23.47
C GLN A 228 7.72 7.81 -23.44
N ARG A 229 6.85 7.43 -24.38
CA ARG A 229 5.42 7.76 -24.28
C ARG A 229 4.73 7.09 -23.07
N SER A 230 5.25 5.96 -22.60
CA SER A 230 4.77 5.24 -21.42
C SER A 230 5.52 5.64 -20.15
N ALA A 231 6.75 6.16 -20.23
CA ALA A 231 7.58 6.58 -19.08
C ALA A 231 7.20 7.96 -18.53
N MET A 232 6.33 8.70 -19.17
CA MET A 232 5.55 9.75 -18.51
C MET A 232 4.62 9.19 -17.41
N HIS A 233 4.44 7.87 -17.36
CA HIS A 233 3.88 7.14 -16.22
C HIS A 233 5.01 6.48 -15.42
N TYR A 234 5.62 7.27 -14.57
CA TYR A 234 6.56 6.88 -13.53
C TYR A 234 6.09 5.62 -12.77
N ASP A 235 7.02 4.72 -12.46
CA ASP A 235 6.74 3.53 -11.66
C ASP A 235 6.42 3.92 -10.21
N ARG A 236 5.14 3.96 -9.87
CA ARG A 236 4.63 4.28 -8.53
C ARG A 236 5.02 3.25 -7.47
N ALA A 237 5.63 2.16 -7.82
CA ALA A 237 5.93 1.02 -6.96
C ALA A 237 7.42 0.63 -6.95
N GLY A 238 8.30 1.38 -7.62
CA GLY A 238 9.74 1.11 -7.66
C GLY A 238 10.51 1.70 -6.47
N ASP A 239 11.72 1.19 -6.23
CA ASP A 239 12.62 1.71 -5.19
C ASP A 239 12.87 3.22 -5.37
N ASP A 240 12.96 3.72 -6.61
CA ASP A 240 13.09 5.14 -6.93
C ASP A 240 11.93 5.98 -6.40
N HIS A 241 10.71 5.45 -6.40
CA HIS A 241 9.54 6.16 -5.85
C HIS A 241 9.66 6.35 -4.34
N PHE A 242 10.03 5.29 -3.60
CA PHE A 242 10.25 5.37 -2.17
C PHE A 242 11.40 6.31 -1.82
N ASP A 243 12.44 6.35 -2.65
CA ASP A 243 13.56 7.26 -2.49
C ASP A 243 13.15 8.72 -2.72
N VAL A 244 12.34 9.02 -3.73
CA VAL A 244 11.80 10.37 -3.96
C VAL A 244 10.89 10.83 -2.83
N VAL A 245 10.00 9.95 -2.36
CA VAL A 245 9.15 10.20 -1.18
C VAL A 245 10.00 10.47 0.06
N SER A 246 11.01 9.65 0.30
CA SER A 246 11.96 9.81 1.42
C SER A 246 12.75 11.12 1.32
N ALA A 247 13.17 11.48 0.11
CA ALA A 247 13.89 12.72 -0.16
C ALA A 247 13.00 13.95 0.08
N LEU A 248 11.72 13.92 -0.36
CA LEU A 248 10.75 14.96 -0.05
C LEU A 248 10.62 15.17 1.47
N MET A 249 10.38 14.10 2.23
CA MET A 249 10.23 14.18 3.69
C MET A 249 11.49 14.73 4.37
N LYS A 250 12.67 14.27 3.94
CA LYS A 250 13.96 14.74 4.47
C LYS A 250 14.24 16.21 4.14
N SER A 251 13.85 16.67 2.94
CA SER A 251 14.00 18.08 2.53
C SER A 251 13.07 18.99 3.34
N LEU A 252 11.82 18.57 3.58
CA LEU A 252 10.89 19.32 4.46
C LEU A 252 11.44 19.40 5.88
N ARG A 253 11.91 18.30 6.43
CA ARG A 253 12.54 18.24 7.77
C ARG A 253 13.81 19.07 7.85
N GLY A 254 14.63 19.03 6.80
CA GLY A 254 15.88 19.78 6.69
C GLY A 254 15.72 21.26 6.35
N SER A 255 14.47 21.74 6.16
CA SER A 255 14.18 23.13 5.81
C SER A 255 14.84 23.58 4.50
N ASP A 256 14.87 22.70 3.50
CA ASP A 256 15.32 23.01 2.15
C ASP A 256 14.10 23.11 1.21
N PRO A 257 13.59 24.33 0.95
CA PRO A 257 12.40 24.52 0.12
C PRO A 257 12.64 24.20 -1.35
N ASP A 258 13.85 24.39 -1.86
CA ASP A 258 14.16 24.13 -3.28
C ASP A 258 14.21 22.64 -3.55
N ALA A 259 14.88 21.86 -2.70
CA ALA A 259 14.89 20.41 -2.78
C ALA A 259 13.49 19.83 -2.59
N ALA A 260 12.71 20.34 -1.64
CA ALA A 260 11.34 19.88 -1.38
C ALA A 260 10.42 20.12 -2.59
N LEU A 261 10.50 21.29 -3.25
CA LEU A 261 9.78 21.58 -4.49
C LEU A 261 10.22 20.66 -5.64
N HIS A 262 11.51 20.38 -5.77
CA HIS A 262 12.03 19.50 -6.79
C HIS A 262 11.47 18.08 -6.63
N TYR A 263 11.50 17.51 -5.41
CA TYR A 263 10.97 16.16 -5.17
C TYR A 263 9.44 16.12 -5.24
N LEU A 264 8.73 17.19 -4.84
CA LEU A 264 7.30 17.33 -5.11
C LEU A 264 7.02 17.27 -6.61
N ALA A 265 7.73 18.05 -7.42
CA ALA A 265 7.55 18.06 -8.87
C ALA A 265 7.76 16.66 -9.47
N ARG A 266 8.79 15.92 -9.03
CA ARG A 266 9.01 14.54 -9.48
C ARG A 266 7.84 13.62 -9.15
N LEU A 267 7.23 13.74 -7.98
CA LEU A 267 6.04 12.95 -7.61
C LEU A 267 4.81 13.32 -8.45
N LEU A 268 4.61 14.62 -8.72
CA LEU A 268 3.46 15.08 -9.51
C LEU A 268 3.58 14.74 -10.99
N GLU A 269 4.76 14.89 -11.58
CA GLU A 269 5.04 14.42 -12.95
C GLU A 269 4.87 12.89 -13.08
N ALA A 270 5.16 12.17 -12.00
CA ALA A 270 4.87 10.76 -11.86
C ALA A 270 3.35 10.44 -11.71
N GLY A 271 2.50 11.45 -11.58
CA GLY A 271 1.07 11.30 -11.32
C GLY A 271 0.74 10.78 -9.93
N ASP A 272 1.70 10.79 -8.97
CA ASP A 272 1.43 10.36 -7.57
C ASP A 272 0.94 11.51 -6.70
N LEU A 273 -0.22 12.03 -7.05
CA LEU A 273 -0.91 13.06 -6.28
C LEU A 273 -1.25 12.60 -4.86
N ILE A 274 -1.76 11.38 -4.72
CA ILE A 274 -2.24 10.84 -3.43
C ILE A 274 -1.08 10.58 -2.46
N GLY A 275 0.02 9.98 -2.95
CA GLY A 275 1.22 9.75 -2.15
C GLY A 275 1.84 11.07 -1.67
N ALA A 276 1.98 12.07 -2.54
CA ALA A 276 2.43 13.40 -2.18
C ALA A 276 1.55 14.03 -1.09
N CYS A 277 0.22 14.02 -1.26
CA CYS A 277 -0.73 14.54 -0.28
C CYS A 277 -0.58 13.89 1.10
N ARG A 278 -0.49 12.56 1.15
CA ARG A 278 -0.32 11.80 2.41
C ARG A 278 0.95 12.21 3.15
N ARG A 279 2.06 12.36 2.43
CA ARG A 279 3.36 12.70 3.03
C ARG A 279 3.42 14.12 3.53
N ILE A 280 2.86 15.05 2.80
CA ILE A 280 2.77 16.46 3.21
C ILE A 280 1.91 16.59 4.47
N LEU A 281 0.76 15.90 4.56
CA LEU A 281 -0.06 15.85 5.78
C LEU A 281 0.69 15.23 6.97
N CYS A 282 1.45 14.15 6.74
CA CYS A 282 2.26 13.50 7.78
C CYS A 282 3.31 14.47 8.33
N SER A 283 4.08 15.13 7.45
CA SER A 283 5.14 16.08 7.82
C SER A 283 4.60 17.27 8.62
N ALA A 284 3.38 17.74 8.34
CA ALA A 284 2.75 18.81 9.11
C ALA A 284 2.61 18.49 10.61
N SER A 285 2.38 17.21 10.95
CA SER A 285 2.25 16.76 12.34
C SER A 285 3.56 16.20 12.91
N GLU A 286 4.37 15.53 12.08
CA GLU A 286 5.62 14.88 12.48
C GLU A 286 6.77 15.86 12.68
N ASP A 287 6.96 16.79 11.74
CA ASP A 287 8.14 17.66 11.71
C ASP A 287 7.84 19.09 12.19
N ILE A 288 6.59 19.56 12.08
CA ILE A 288 6.18 20.91 12.49
C ILE A 288 5.43 20.86 13.82
N GLY A 289 4.38 20.05 13.91
CA GLY A 289 3.63 19.81 15.13
C GLY A 289 3.29 21.11 15.90
N LEU A 290 3.68 21.15 17.16
CA LEU A 290 3.36 22.24 18.08
C LEU A 290 4.25 23.49 17.91
N ALA A 291 5.30 23.43 17.08
CA ALA A 291 6.08 24.62 16.74
C ALA A 291 5.25 25.66 15.97
N TYR A 292 4.35 25.18 15.09
CA TYR A 292 3.40 26.00 14.35
C TYR A 292 2.07 25.24 14.17
N PRO A 293 1.18 25.24 15.18
CA PRO A 293 -0.04 24.40 15.19
C PRO A 293 -1.00 24.64 14.02
N GLN A 294 -0.99 25.85 13.43
CA GLN A 294 -1.83 26.20 12.29
C GLN A 294 -1.40 25.47 10.99
N ALA A 295 -0.16 24.98 10.92
CA ALA A 295 0.35 24.29 9.73
C ALA A 295 -0.54 23.12 9.32
N ALA A 296 -1.01 22.31 10.26
CA ALA A 296 -1.87 21.17 9.96
C ALA A 296 -3.19 21.56 9.28
N MET A 297 -3.81 22.68 9.70
CA MET A 297 -5.06 23.16 9.11
C MET A 297 -4.82 23.76 7.71
N ILE A 298 -3.76 24.53 7.53
CA ILE A 298 -3.41 25.15 6.24
C ILE A 298 -3.07 24.04 5.24
N VAL A 299 -2.20 23.11 5.62
CA VAL A 299 -1.81 21.96 4.78
C VAL A 299 -3.02 21.11 4.41
N LYS A 300 -3.94 20.85 5.35
CA LYS A 300 -5.17 20.12 5.05
C LYS A 300 -6.01 20.84 4.00
N SER A 301 -6.16 22.16 4.11
CA SER A 301 -6.88 22.97 3.11
C SER A 301 -6.20 22.93 1.74
N CYS A 302 -4.86 23.03 1.69
CA CYS A 302 -4.10 22.89 0.45
C CYS A 302 -4.28 21.51 -0.20
N VAL A 303 -4.22 20.44 0.60
CA VAL A 303 -4.43 19.07 0.13
C VAL A 303 -5.85 18.87 -0.40
N ASP A 304 -6.88 19.36 0.29
CA ASP A 304 -8.26 19.26 -0.18
C ASP A 304 -8.45 20.02 -1.50
N SER A 305 -7.87 21.21 -1.63
CA SER A 305 -7.88 21.97 -2.88
C SER A 305 -7.17 21.20 -4.00
N ALA A 306 -6.02 20.61 -3.72
CA ALA A 306 -5.28 19.81 -4.70
C ALA A 306 -6.08 18.60 -5.19
N LEU A 307 -6.77 17.91 -4.28
CA LEU A 307 -7.62 16.75 -4.63
C LEU A 307 -8.85 17.13 -5.43
N GLN A 308 -9.42 18.34 -5.21
CA GLN A 308 -10.54 18.86 -5.97
C GLN A 308 -10.14 19.34 -7.37
N LEU A 309 -8.98 19.99 -7.48
CA LEU A 309 -8.48 20.52 -8.76
C LEU A 309 -7.95 19.40 -9.67
N GLY A 310 -7.28 18.40 -9.11
CA GLY A 310 -6.57 17.42 -9.89
C GLY A 310 -5.32 17.96 -10.58
N LEU A 311 -4.60 17.10 -11.29
CA LEU A 311 -3.45 17.49 -12.10
C LEU A 311 -3.92 18.08 -13.46
N PRO A 312 -3.23 19.14 -13.94
CA PRO A 312 -1.97 19.70 -13.48
C PRO A 312 -2.09 20.80 -12.42
N GLU A 313 -3.29 21.33 -12.12
CA GLU A 313 -3.50 22.49 -11.25
C GLU A 313 -3.20 22.21 -9.77
N ALA A 314 -3.32 20.97 -9.32
CA ALA A 314 -3.00 20.51 -7.97
C ALA A 314 -1.57 20.90 -7.51
N ARG A 315 -0.65 21.16 -8.46
CA ARG A 315 0.72 21.58 -8.16
C ARG A 315 0.78 22.89 -7.36
N LEU A 316 -0.18 23.79 -7.55
CA LEU A 316 -0.16 25.10 -6.92
C LEU A 316 -0.41 25.02 -5.40
N PRO A 317 -1.54 24.47 -4.92
CA PRO A 317 -1.78 24.35 -3.49
C PRO A 317 -0.77 23.41 -2.81
N LEU A 318 -0.25 22.38 -3.49
CA LEU A 318 0.77 21.52 -2.91
C LEU A 318 2.13 22.19 -2.80
N ALA A 319 2.52 23.06 -3.75
CA ALA A 319 3.72 23.87 -3.64
C ALA A 319 3.62 24.85 -2.47
N GLU A 320 2.46 25.49 -2.26
CA GLU A 320 2.20 26.35 -1.10
C GLU A 320 2.38 25.59 0.21
N ALA A 321 1.79 24.39 0.33
CA ALA A 321 1.93 23.53 1.50
C ALA A 321 3.40 23.14 1.76
N VAL A 322 4.13 22.74 0.71
CA VAL A 322 5.54 22.35 0.80
C VAL A 322 6.43 23.53 1.25
N LEU A 323 6.23 24.71 0.68
CA LEU A 323 6.97 25.91 1.06
C LEU A 323 6.68 26.30 2.51
N LEU A 324 5.40 26.26 2.93
CA LEU A 324 5.02 26.49 4.31
C LEU A 324 5.77 25.54 5.26
N LEU A 325 5.73 24.24 4.97
CA LEU A 325 6.37 23.22 5.82
C LEU A 325 7.89 23.34 5.82
N ALA A 326 8.51 23.62 4.67
CA ALA A 326 9.96 23.77 4.59
C ALA A 326 10.47 24.99 5.37
N THR A 327 9.68 26.07 5.44
CA THR A 327 10.08 27.35 6.08
C THR A 327 9.56 27.51 7.51
N ALA A 328 8.61 26.68 7.97
CA ALA A 328 8.08 26.74 9.32
C ALA A 328 9.12 26.26 10.38
N PRO A 329 9.03 26.77 11.62
CA PRO A 329 9.82 26.23 12.73
C PRO A 329 9.48 24.74 12.95
N LYS A 330 10.46 23.96 13.39
CA LYS A 330 10.37 22.49 13.52
C LYS A 330 10.18 22.07 14.97
N SER A 331 9.39 21.00 15.16
CA SER A 331 9.28 20.28 16.41
C SER A 331 8.85 18.83 16.15
N ASN A 332 9.59 17.89 16.69
CA ASN A 332 9.24 16.47 16.70
C ASN A 332 8.65 16.02 18.04
N SER A 333 8.31 16.95 18.93
CA SER A 333 7.79 16.65 20.28
C SER A 333 6.57 15.73 20.25
N VAL A 334 5.68 15.91 19.26
CA VAL A 334 4.46 15.11 19.08
C VAL A 334 4.79 13.66 18.77
N VAL A 335 5.64 13.40 17.77
CA VAL A 335 5.98 12.03 17.34
C VAL A 335 6.78 11.30 18.43
N MET A 336 7.74 11.98 19.05
CA MET A 336 8.52 11.39 20.14
C MET A 336 7.65 11.00 21.33
N SER A 337 6.67 11.84 21.66
CA SER A 337 5.76 11.60 22.78
C SER A 337 4.85 10.39 22.55
N ILE A 338 4.22 10.31 21.39
CA ILE A 338 3.30 9.20 21.10
C ILE A 338 4.06 7.88 20.89
N ASP A 339 5.25 7.90 20.29
CA ASP A 339 6.07 6.71 20.11
C ASP A 339 6.55 6.14 21.44
N ALA A 340 6.96 7.01 22.38
CA ALA A 340 7.33 6.60 23.72
C ALA A 340 6.14 5.97 24.48
N ALA A 341 4.95 6.55 24.35
CA ALA A 341 3.74 5.99 24.97
C ALA A 341 3.37 4.63 24.35
N ILE A 342 3.42 4.50 23.03
CA ILE A 342 3.18 3.23 22.31
C ILE A 342 4.19 2.17 22.73
N ALA A 343 5.46 2.54 22.90
CA ALA A 343 6.51 1.62 23.33
C ALA A 343 6.22 1.04 24.72
N ASP A 344 5.80 1.86 25.68
CA ASP A 344 5.42 1.39 27.02
C ASP A 344 4.19 0.46 26.99
N VAL A 345 3.17 0.78 26.18
CA VAL A 345 2.00 -0.09 25.98
C VAL A 345 2.40 -1.44 25.38
N ARG A 346 3.26 -1.44 24.34
CA ARG A 346 3.78 -2.67 23.73
C ARG A 346 4.65 -3.51 24.67
N ALA A 347 5.31 -2.87 25.62
CA ALA A 347 6.07 -3.52 26.69
C ALA A 347 5.19 -4.07 27.83
N GLY A 348 3.87 -3.99 27.70
CA GLY A 348 2.93 -4.48 28.71
C GLY A 348 2.71 -3.54 29.90
N LYS A 349 3.22 -2.31 29.86
CA LYS A 349 3.07 -1.31 30.92
C LYS A 349 1.75 -0.51 30.78
N ALA A 350 0.67 -1.18 30.43
CA ALA A 350 -0.62 -0.51 30.29
C ALA A 350 -1.29 -0.23 31.65
N GLY A 351 -1.15 -1.17 32.61
CA GLY A 351 -1.72 -1.07 33.94
C GLY A 351 -3.25 -0.89 34.00
N PRO A 352 -3.87 -1.06 35.17
CA PRO A 352 -5.28 -0.71 35.35
C PRO A 352 -5.46 0.81 35.36
N ILE A 353 -6.56 1.28 34.78
CA ILE A 353 -6.92 2.70 34.79
C ILE A 353 -7.17 3.12 36.26
N PRO A 354 -6.60 4.24 36.74
CA PRO A 354 -6.87 4.78 38.08
C PRO A 354 -8.37 4.88 38.36
N ARG A 355 -8.76 4.52 39.59
CA ARG A 355 -10.18 4.42 39.97
C ARG A 355 -10.95 5.71 39.71
N GLU A 356 -10.34 6.85 39.97
CA GLU A 356 -10.89 8.19 39.81
C GLU A 356 -11.24 8.51 38.37
N LEU A 357 -10.59 7.85 37.38
CA LEU A 357 -10.78 8.09 35.94
C LEU A 357 -11.74 7.10 35.30
N GLN A 358 -12.19 6.07 36.02
CA GLN A 358 -13.10 5.07 35.45
C GLN A 358 -14.51 5.64 35.29
N ASN A 359 -15.19 5.25 34.19
CA ASN A 359 -16.56 5.66 33.95
C ASN A 359 -17.54 5.15 35.02
N VAL A 360 -18.50 5.99 35.39
CA VAL A 360 -19.60 5.64 36.32
C VAL A 360 -20.77 5.11 35.48
N HIS A 361 -20.67 3.88 34.97
CA HIS A 361 -21.82 3.23 34.32
C HIS A 361 -22.60 2.40 35.37
N ALA A 362 -23.96 2.49 35.28
CA ALA A 362 -24.91 1.96 36.23
C ALA A 362 -25.10 0.42 36.21
N ASP A 363 -24.24 -0.34 35.56
CA ASP A 363 -24.47 -1.75 35.23
C ASP A 363 -24.05 -2.74 36.30
N GLY A 364 -23.87 -2.28 37.54
CA GLY A 364 -23.54 -3.13 38.67
C GLY A 364 -24.27 -2.68 39.93
N THR A 365 -25.33 -3.36 40.33
CA THR A 365 -25.93 -3.25 41.64
C THR A 365 -24.91 -3.68 42.69
N GLY A 366 -24.49 -2.75 43.58
CA GLY A 366 -23.78 -3.07 44.82
C GLY A 366 -22.41 -2.42 45.02
N PHE A 367 -21.94 -1.49 44.20
CA PHE A 367 -20.71 -0.74 44.43
C PHE A 367 -21.03 0.74 44.70
N GLU A 368 -20.74 1.23 45.91
CA GLU A 368 -20.63 2.66 46.20
C GLU A 368 -19.44 3.21 45.40
N ARG A 369 -19.73 4.00 44.36
CA ARG A 369 -18.74 4.54 43.46
C ARG A 369 -18.41 5.99 43.80
N GLU A 370 -17.89 6.24 44.96
CA GLU A 370 -17.13 7.47 45.19
C GLU A 370 -15.85 7.40 44.36
N GLN A 371 -15.82 8.14 43.25
CA GLN A 371 -14.67 8.10 42.31
C GLN A 371 -13.50 8.95 42.79
N GLY A 372 -13.72 9.93 43.65
CA GLY A 372 -12.67 10.85 44.08
C GLY A 372 -12.13 11.77 42.98
N TYR A 373 -12.73 11.76 41.78
CA TYR A 373 -12.28 12.62 40.67
C TYR A 373 -12.48 14.10 41.01
N LYS A 374 -11.38 14.82 40.94
CA LYS A 374 -11.38 16.28 41.13
C LYS A 374 -11.55 16.95 39.78
N TYR A 375 -12.68 17.63 39.55
CA TYR A 375 -12.99 18.28 38.28
C TYR A 375 -12.16 19.58 38.14
N PRO A 376 -11.19 19.65 37.21
CA PRO A 376 -10.23 20.76 37.11
C PRO A 376 -10.88 22.13 36.96
N HIS A 377 -12.00 22.24 36.24
CA HIS A 377 -12.70 23.51 36.02
C HIS A 377 -13.27 24.12 37.34
N SER A 378 -13.35 23.35 38.40
CA SER A 378 -13.77 23.86 39.72
C SER A 378 -12.61 24.44 40.54
N TYR A 379 -11.39 24.43 40.01
CA TYR A 379 -10.18 24.89 40.69
C TYR A 379 -9.55 26.10 39.99
N PRO A 380 -8.79 26.95 40.70
CA PRO A 380 -8.07 28.08 40.11
C PRO A 380 -7.15 27.63 39.00
N GLY A 381 -7.13 28.39 37.89
CA GLY A 381 -6.33 28.05 36.71
C GLY A 381 -6.78 26.77 35.99
N HIS A 382 -7.96 26.25 36.34
CA HIS A 382 -8.50 25.01 35.76
C HIS A 382 -7.53 23.81 35.88
N TRP A 383 -6.80 23.77 37.00
CA TRP A 383 -5.85 22.73 37.32
C TRP A 383 -5.94 22.27 38.77
N VAL A 384 -5.76 20.98 38.99
CA VAL A 384 -5.65 20.37 40.30
C VAL A 384 -4.74 19.16 40.24
N GLN A 385 -3.92 19.00 41.27
CA GLN A 385 -3.02 17.85 41.36
C GLN A 385 -3.82 16.57 41.63
N GLN A 386 -3.79 15.65 40.69
CA GLN A 386 -4.31 14.28 40.80
C GLN A 386 -3.55 13.34 39.87
N GLN A 387 -3.66 12.03 40.09
CA GLN A 387 -2.99 11.04 39.24
C GLN A 387 -3.86 10.71 38.04
N TYR A 388 -3.27 10.74 36.85
CA TYR A 388 -3.92 10.39 35.59
C TYR A 388 -3.37 9.11 34.95
N LEU A 389 -2.08 8.81 35.17
CA LEU A 389 -1.47 7.60 34.66
C LEU A 389 -1.68 6.42 35.60
N PRO A 390 -1.71 5.17 35.08
CA PRO A 390 -1.66 3.96 35.90
C PRO A 390 -0.49 3.97 36.87
N ASP A 391 -0.61 3.20 37.97
CA ASP A 391 0.42 3.16 39.02
C ASP A 391 1.80 2.77 38.50
N ASP A 392 1.86 1.83 37.56
CA ASP A 392 3.12 1.39 36.90
C ASP A 392 3.80 2.50 36.10
N LEU A 393 3.08 3.56 35.74
CA LEU A 393 3.54 4.69 34.99
C LEU A 393 3.53 6.01 35.75
N LYS A 394 3.37 5.94 37.06
CA LYS A 394 3.35 7.12 37.92
C LYS A 394 4.64 7.90 37.81
N GLY A 395 4.51 9.21 37.53
CA GLY A 395 5.66 10.10 37.34
C GLY A 395 6.32 10.00 35.97
N LYS A 396 5.81 9.18 35.06
CA LYS A 396 6.30 9.14 33.66
C LYS A 396 5.93 10.41 32.92
N HIS A 397 6.87 10.95 32.16
CA HIS A 397 6.67 12.06 31.23
C HIS A 397 6.91 11.57 29.81
N TYR A 398 5.93 11.72 28.94
CA TYR A 398 6.04 11.42 27.50
C TYR A 398 6.27 12.67 26.68
N TYR A 399 5.59 13.76 27.04
CA TYR A 399 5.69 15.01 26.31
C TYR A 399 6.78 15.90 26.92
N GLU A 400 7.73 16.26 26.08
CA GLU A 400 8.76 17.24 26.39
C GLU A 400 8.60 18.43 25.44
N TYR A 401 8.58 19.64 26.01
CA TYR A 401 8.44 20.86 25.23
C TYR A 401 9.66 21.11 24.34
N GLY A 402 9.44 21.31 23.04
CA GLY A 402 10.50 21.72 22.12
C GLY A 402 11.02 23.12 22.41
N ASP A 403 12.20 23.45 21.87
CA ASP A 403 12.89 24.74 22.11
C ASP A 403 12.27 25.90 21.33
N ASN A 404 11.24 25.67 20.52
CA ASN A 404 10.59 26.71 19.74
C ASN A 404 9.72 27.64 20.60
N LYS A 405 9.48 28.84 20.11
CA LYS A 405 8.76 29.89 20.85
C LYS A 405 7.38 29.46 21.35
N THR A 406 6.61 28.74 20.54
CA THR A 406 5.23 28.35 20.85
C THR A 406 5.20 27.39 22.04
N GLU A 407 6.02 26.35 22.01
CA GLU A 407 6.06 25.37 23.09
C GLU A 407 6.69 25.94 24.36
N GLN A 408 7.68 26.83 24.26
CA GLN A 408 8.25 27.49 25.44
C GLN A 408 7.25 28.44 26.14
N VAL A 409 6.39 29.14 25.37
CA VAL A 409 5.29 29.95 25.96
C VAL A 409 4.29 29.02 26.68
N ALA A 410 3.92 27.89 26.09
CA ALA A 410 3.05 26.92 26.74
C ALA A 410 3.68 26.32 28.01
N ARG A 411 4.99 26.00 27.96
CA ARG A 411 5.76 25.54 29.14
C ARG A 411 5.70 26.55 30.29
N ALA A 412 6.05 27.79 30.02
CA ALA A 412 6.05 28.86 31.03
C ALA A 412 4.65 29.10 31.63
N TYR A 413 3.58 29.00 30.82
CA TYR A 413 2.21 29.10 31.28
C TYR A 413 1.88 28.01 32.30
N TRP A 414 2.19 26.74 31.98
CA TRP A 414 1.86 25.62 32.86
C TRP A 414 2.75 25.53 34.10
N GLN A 415 4.04 25.90 34.00
CA GLN A 415 4.92 26.00 35.14
C GLN A 415 4.36 26.98 36.19
N ARG A 416 3.91 28.17 35.72
CA ARG A 416 3.29 29.18 36.59
C ARG A 416 2.01 28.65 37.28
N ILE A 417 1.17 27.89 36.60
CA ILE A 417 -0.08 27.34 37.15
C ILE A 417 0.20 26.22 38.15
N LYS A 418 1.15 25.34 37.82
CA LYS A 418 1.48 24.17 38.63
C LYS A 418 2.37 24.51 39.84
N GLY A 419 3.00 25.69 39.83
CA GLY A 419 3.95 26.07 40.87
C GLY A 419 5.31 25.38 40.77
N GLU A 420 5.70 25.01 39.57
CA GLU A 420 6.97 24.31 39.21
C GLU A 420 8.04 25.28 38.77
#